data_4e4b6a1783f0099358178e7e4725e94f
#
_entry.id   4e4b6a1783f0099358178e7e4725e94f
#
_cell.length_a   1.000
_cell.length_b   1.000
_cell.length_c   1.000
_cell.angle_alpha   90.00
_cell.angle_beta   90.00
_cell.angle_gamma   90.00
#
_symmetry.space_group_name_H-M   'P 1'
#
loop_
_entity.id
_entity.type
_entity.pdbx_description
1 polymer ?
#
loop_
_entity_poly.entity_id
_entity_poly.type
_entity_poly.pdbx_seq_one_letter_code
_entity_poly.pdbx_strand_id
1 'polypeptide(L)'
;MRTARFILAALLLGGLAATPALAQEAPTPPHQQWSWQGPFGTFDLAAAQRGFQVYSEVCSTCHSMHELHYRDLAGIGLTEDQIKAIAAAVTVPQGVDDQGQPKEGPATPGSQFRSPFPNEQAARAAENGALPPDLSLIVNAREGGPDYVYGILTGFADAPAGFTMQPGMNYNVMFPGHQIAMPQPLHDGQVTFADGAPNRIENEAHDVVTFLYWAANPEAVQRKQIGVRVVLFLIFMTGITYAVKRKVWADVVH
;
A
#
# COMPACT_ATOMS: atom_id res chain seq x y z
N MET A 1 -34.21 -56.82 -7.77
CA MET A 1 -32.99 -56.18 -7.19
C MET A 1 -32.22 -55.27 -8.14
N ARG A 2 -32.59 -55.13 -9.41
CA ARG A 2 -31.94 -54.21 -10.38
C ARG A 2 -32.51 -52.78 -10.41
N THR A 3 -33.76 -52.60 -10.07
CA THR A 3 -34.47 -51.29 -10.04
C THR A 3 -34.09 -50.40 -8.88
N ALA A 4 -33.68 -50.94 -7.72
CA ALA A 4 -33.28 -50.15 -6.55
C ALA A 4 -31.89 -49.47 -6.72
N ARG A 5 -31.01 -49.97 -7.58
CA ARG A 5 -29.68 -49.39 -7.83
C ARG A 5 -29.70 -48.15 -8.73
N PHE A 6 -30.72 -48.00 -9.58
CA PHE A 6 -30.85 -46.79 -10.43
C PHE A 6 -31.46 -45.60 -9.69
N ILE A 7 -32.25 -45.82 -8.67
CA ILE A 7 -32.84 -44.74 -7.85
C ILE A 7 -31.79 -44.10 -6.95
N LEU A 8 -30.87 -44.90 -6.41
CA LEU A 8 -29.78 -44.38 -5.56
C LEU A 8 -28.75 -43.56 -6.33
N ALA A 9 -28.49 -43.88 -7.61
CA ALA A 9 -27.58 -43.12 -8.48
C ALA A 9 -28.16 -41.77 -8.94
N ALA A 10 -29.47 -41.67 -9.09
CA ALA A 10 -30.16 -40.43 -9.46
C ALA A 10 -30.23 -39.42 -8.31
N LEU A 11 -30.25 -39.90 -7.05
CA LEU A 11 -30.23 -39.03 -5.86
C LEU A 11 -28.85 -38.44 -5.52
N LEU A 12 -27.76 -39.06 -6.02
CA LEU A 12 -26.40 -38.55 -5.83
C LEU A 12 -25.97 -37.49 -6.88
N LEU A 13 -26.67 -37.39 -8.01
CA LEU A 13 -26.42 -36.38 -9.05
C LEU A 13 -27.23 -35.09 -8.89
N GLY A 14 -28.21 -35.06 -7.99
CA GLY A 14 -29.08 -33.89 -7.75
C GLY A 14 -28.54 -32.84 -6.76
N GLY A 15 -27.38 -33.07 -6.14
CA GLY A 15 -26.92 -32.31 -4.96
C GLY A 15 -25.86 -31.20 -5.20
N LEU A 16 -25.44 -30.94 -6.42
CA LEU A 16 -24.38 -29.94 -6.72
C LEU A 16 -24.86 -28.85 -7.69
N ALA A 17 -26.02 -28.28 -7.46
CA ALA A 17 -26.31 -26.94 -7.95
C ALA A 17 -25.64 -25.94 -6.99
N ALA A 18 -24.31 -25.83 -7.03
CA ALA A 18 -23.62 -24.70 -6.45
C ALA A 18 -24.12 -23.45 -7.18
N THR A 19 -24.97 -22.67 -6.55
CA THR A 19 -25.29 -21.32 -7.02
C THR A 19 -23.96 -20.59 -7.14
N PRO A 20 -23.59 -20.02 -8.31
CA PRO A 20 -22.42 -19.18 -8.39
C PRO A 20 -22.63 -18.05 -7.38
N ALA A 21 -21.81 -17.97 -6.34
CA ALA A 21 -21.69 -16.78 -5.54
C ALA A 21 -21.26 -15.69 -6.53
N LEU A 22 -22.18 -14.78 -6.86
CA LEU A 22 -21.84 -13.58 -7.62
C LEU A 22 -20.86 -12.82 -6.72
N ALA A 23 -19.57 -12.97 -7.00
CA ALA A 23 -18.56 -12.11 -6.43
C ALA A 23 -18.94 -10.70 -6.86
N GLN A 24 -19.31 -9.86 -5.89
CA GLN A 24 -19.64 -8.47 -6.16
C GLN A 24 -18.39 -7.84 -6.74
N GLU A 25 -18.46 -7.41 -8.00
CA GLU A 25 -17.34 -6.84 -8.72
C GLU A 25 -16.88 -5.58 -7.95
N ALA A 26 -15.60 -5.52 -7.60
CA ALA A 26 -15.07 -4.37 -6.90
C ALA A 26 -15.15 -3.15 -7.83
N PRO A 27 -15.57 -1.98 -7.33
CA PRO A 27 -15.63 -0.78 -8.15
C PRO A 27 -14.25 -0.45 -8.74
N THR A 28 -14.22 0.06 -9.97
CA THR A 28 -12.98 0.53 -10.60
C THR A 28 -12.46 1.75 -9.84
N PRO A 29 -11.22 1.74 -9.32
CA PRO A 29 -10.66 2.87 -8.61
C PRO A 29 -10.54 4.12 -9.50
N PRO A 30 -10.71 5.33 -8.93
CA PRO A 30 -10.54 6.58 -9.66
C PRO A 30 -9.07 6.74 -10.06
N HIS A 31 -8.82 6.83 -11.36
CA HIS A 31 -7.46 6.99 -11.86
C HIS A 31 -6.89 8.35 -11.46
N GLN A 32 -5.72 8.33 -10.80
CA GLN A 32 -4.97 9.50 -10.39
C GLN A 32 -3.74 9.70 -11.26
N GLN A 33 -3.25 10.94 -11.34
CA GLN A 33 -1.98 11.26 -12.00
C GLN A 33 -0.88 11.29 -10.94
N TRP A 34 -0.02 10.27 -10.96
CA TRP A 34 1.07 10.16 -10.00
C TRP A 34 2.38 10.67 -10.59
N SER A 35 3.13 11.45 -9.82
CA SER A 35 4.41 12.06 -10.25
C SER A 35 5.45 11.03 -10.73
N TRP A 36 5.40 9.82 -10.17
CA TRP A 36 6.31 8.73 -10.53
C TRP A 36 5.87 7.91 -11.76
N GLN A 37 4.75 8.22 -12.43
CA GLN A 37 4.32 7.47 -13.62
C GLN A 37 5.23 7.71 -14.82
N GLY A 38 5.19 6.75 -15.76
CA GLY A 38 5.98 6.80 -16.98
C GLY A 38 7.48 6.52 -16.78
N PRO A 39 8.26 6.49 -17.89
CA PRO A 39 9.67 6.09 -17.88
C PRO A 39 10.60 7.12 -17.21
N PHE A 40 10.17 8.38 -17.13
CA PHE A 40 10.94 9.49 -16.54
C PHE A 40 10.28 10.06 -15.28
N GLY A 41 9.18 9.46 -14.80
CA GLY A 41 8.52 9.91 -13.59
C GLY A 41 9.41 9.77 -12.36
N THR A 42 9.33 10.75 -11.46
CA THR A 42 10.07 10.82 -10.20
C THR A 42 9.11 11.06 -9.05
N PHE A 43 9.54 10.76 -7.82
CA PHE A 43 8.73 11.10 -6.65
C PHE A 43 8.65 12.61 -6.44
N ASP A 44 7.45 13.10 -6.13
CA ASP A 44 7.27 14.40 -5.48
C ASP A 44 7.63 14.24 -4.00
N LEU A 45 8.84 14.68 -3.64
CA LEU A 45 9.36 14.53 -2.29
C LEU A 45 8.59 15.40 -1.28
N ALA A 46 8.07 16.56 -1.70
CA ALA A 46 7.27 17.39 -0.80
C ALA A 46 5.93 16.70 -0.47
N ALA A 47 5.26 16.13 -1.47
CA ALA A 47 4.06 15.31 -1.25
C ALA A 47 4.36 14.08 -0.38
N ALA A 48 5.51 13.41 -0.59
CA ALA A 48 5.90 12.26 0.24
C ALA A 48 6.18 12.65 1.70
N GLN A 49 6.78 13.82 1.95
CA GLN A 49 7.00 14.34 3.31
C GLN A 49 5.68 14.68 4.00
N ARG A 50 4.75 15.37 3.31
CA ARG A 50 3.39 15.62 3.84
C ARG A 50 2.64 14.31 4.07
N GLY A 51 2.76 13.36 3.15
CA GLY A 51 2.19 12.03 3.29
C GLY A 51 2.73 11.25 4.50
N PHE A 52 4.03 11.38 4.79
CA PHE A 52 4.61 10.86 6.04
C PHE A 52 3.99 11.53 7.26
N GLN A 53 3.76 12.85 7.22
CA GLN A 53 3.08 13.56 8.31
C GLN A 53 1.65 13.03 8.52
N VAL A 54 0.86 12.87 7.43
CA VAL A 54 -0.49 12.26 7.50
C VAL A 54 -0.42 10.84 8.10
N TYR A 55 0.53 10.00 7.63
CA TYR A 55 0.73 8.68 8.22
C TYR A 55 1.01 8.77 9.72
N SER A 56 1.96 9.61 10.13
CA SER A 56 2.40 9.74 11.52
C SER A 56 1.30 10.25 12.45
N GLU A 57 0.49 11.22 12.01
CA GLU A 57 -0.54 11.86 12.84
C GLU A 57 -1.87 11.11 12.84
N VAL A 58 -2.18 10.39 11.75
CA VAL A 58 -3.48 9.73 11.55
C VAL A 58 -3.36 8.20 11.50
N CYS A 59 -2.66 7.68 10.51
CA CYS A 59 -2.69 6.25 10.18
C CYS A 59 -1.96 5.37 11.21
N SER A 60 -0.87 5.89 11.79
CA SER A 60 0.00 5.16 12.73
C SER A 60 -0.67 4.78 14.04
N THR A 61 -1.85 5.36 14.34
CA THR A 61 -2.65 5.00 15.52
C THR A 61 -3.25 3.60 15.43
N CYS A 62 -3.48 3.09 14.21
CA CYS A 62 -4.07 1.77 13.97
C CYS A 62 -3.20 0.88 13.07
N HIS A 63 -2.36 1.46 12.19
CA HIS A 63 -1.60 0.74 11.17
C HIS A 63 -0.11 0.75 11.44
N SER A 64 0.52 -0.41 11.35
CA SER A 64 1.97 -0.58 11.36
C SER A 64 2.61 -0.35 9.99
N MET A 65 3.93 -0.13 9.98
CA MET A 65 4.81 -0.17 8.80
C MET A 65 6.11 -0.89 9.17
N HIS A 66 6.06 -2.22 9.25
CA HIS A 66 7.17 -3.04 9.77
C HIS A 66 8.41 -3.04 8.88
N GLU A 67 8.28 -2.78 7.58
CA GLU A 67 9.40 -2.80 6.64
C GLU A 67 10.22 -1.49 6.66
N LEU A 68 9.73 -0.43 7.36
CA LEU A 68 10.40 0.85 7.42
C LEU A 68 11.13 1.07 8.74
N HIS A 69 12.33 1.67 8.61
CA HIS A 69 13.08 2.23 9.72
C HIS A 69 13.08 3.77 9.61
N TYR A 70 13.25 4.49 10.73
CA TYR A 70 13.29 5.95 10.68
C TYR A 70 14.38 6.48 9.76
N ARG A 71 15.55 5.82 9.63
CA ARG A 71 16.63 6.18 8.71
C ARG A 71 16.20 6.20 7.24
N ASP A 72 15.20 5.41 6.87
CA ASP A 72 14.74 5.28 5.49
C ASP A 72 14.08 6.58 5.00
N LEU A 73 13.59 7.43 5.93
CA LEU A 73 13.04 8.74 5.63
C LEU A 73 14.03 9.70 4.92
N ALA A 74 15.34 9.40 4.93
CA ALA A 74 16.30 10.08 4.07
C ALA A 74 15.93 9.99 2.59
N GLY A 75 15.26 8.91 2.18
CA GLY A 75 14.79 8.69 0.81
C GLY A 75 13.69 9.65 0.35
N ILE A 76 12.97 10.28 1.27
CA ILE A 76 12.03 11.38 0.97
C ILE A 76 12.63 12.76 1.22
N GLY A 77 13.95 12.85 1.39
CA GLY A 77 14.68 14.12 1.49
C GLY A 77 14.76 14.72 2.89
N LEU A 78 14.43 13.98 3.96
CA LEU A 78 14.64 14.45 5.33
C LEU A 78 16.13 14.36 5.69
N THR A 79 16.60 15.38 6.42
CA THR A 79 17.98 15.43 6.92
C THR A 79 18.18 14.48 8.09
N GLU A 80 19.44 14.11 8.36
CA GLU A 80 19.78 13.24 9.48
C GLU A 80 19.29 13.79 10.84
N ASP A 81 19.37 15.10 11.05
CA ASP A 81 18.92 15.73 12.28
C ASP A 81 17.40 15.73 12.42
N GLN A 82 16.66 15.93 11.33
CA GLN A 82 15.21 15.77 11.30
C GLN A 82 14.80 14.32 11.62
N ILE A 83 15.48 13.36 11.01
CA ILE A 83 15.22 11.93 11.25
C ILE A 83 15.49 11.56 12.73
N LYS A 84 16.59 12.05 13.30
CA LYS A 84 16.91 11.85 14.73
C LYS A 84 15.82 12.45 15.62
N ALA A 85 15.38 13.67 15.32
CA ALA A 85 14.32 14.34 16.09
C ALA A 85 12.99 13.60 16.00
N ILE A 86 12.58 13.16 14.81
CA ILE A 86 11.36 12.38 14.59
C ILE A 86 11.43 11.05 15.36
N ALA A 87 12.55 10.31 15.24
CA ALA A 87 12.71 9.05 15.95
C ALA A 87 12.67 9.26 17.48
N ALA A 88 13.40 10.23 18.01
CA ALA A 88 13.48 10.50 19.43
C ALA A 88 12.14 10.89 20.08
N ALA A 89 11.20 11.42 19.30
CA ALA A 89 9.85 11.73 19.75
C ALA A 89 8.95 10.50 19.94
N VAL A 90 9.38 9.32 19.47
CA VAL A 90 8.59 8.09 19.54
C VAL A 90 9.23 7.10 20.52
N THR A 91 8.42 6.57 21.43
CA THR A 91 8.84 5.52 22.36
C THR A 91 8.63 4.14 21.74
N VAL A 92 9.67 3.31 21.77
CA VAL A 92 9.65 1.92 21.23
C VAL A 92 10.18 0.92 22.28
N PRO A 93 9.80 -0.35 22.18
CA PRO A 93 10.40 -1.41 22.99
C PRO A 93 11.92 -1.51 22.75
N GLN A 94 12.69 -1.58 23.83
CA GLN A 94 14.15 -1.70 23.81
C GLN A 94 14.66 -3.02 24.45
N GLY A 95 13.81 -4.05 24.44
CA GLY A 95 14.10 -5.34 25.07
C GLY A 95 13.66 -5.39 26.52
N VAL A 96 14.51 -5.96 27.40
CA VAL A 96 14.22 -6.11 28.82
C VAL A 96 15.33 -5.47 29.65
N ASP A 97 15.00 -5.05 30.86
CA ASP A 97 15.97 -4.60 31.84
C ASP A 97 16.70 -5.77 32.53
N ASP A 98 17.61 -5.45 33.48
CA ASP A 98 18.38 -6.47 34.23
C ASP A 98 17.49 -7.37 35.12
N GLN A 99 16.23 -6.97 35.34
CA GLN A 99 15.23 -7.73 36.10
C GLN A 99 14.27 -8.50 35.17
N GLY A 100 14.49 -8.46 33.85
CA GLY A 100 13.65 -9.14 32.87
C GLY A 100 12.33 -8.43 32.56
N GLN A 101 12.16 -7.16 33.00
CA GLN A 101 10.96 -6.37 32.69
C GLN A 101 11.08 -5.69 31.32
N PRO A 102 9.97 -5.55 30.58
CA PRO A 102 9.98 -4.81 29.33
C PRO A 102 10.53 -3.39 29.52
N LYS A 103 11.53 -3.03 28.72
CA LYS A 103 12.12 -1.70 28.71
C LYS A 103 11.66 -0.97 27.47
N GLU A 104 11.21 0.28 27.64
CA GLU A 104 10.88 1.18 26.56
C GLU A 104 11.81 2.41 26.60
N GLY A 105 12.01 3.02 25.44
CA GLY A 105 12.80 4.24 25.32
C GLY A 105 12.65 4.90 23.96
N PRO A 106 13.26 6.08 23.76
CA PRO A 106 13.16 6.79 22.50
C PRO A 106 13.73 5.94 21.35
N ALA A 107 13.04 5.97 20.22
CA ALA A 107 13.53 5.34 19.01
C ALA A 107 14.79 6.04 18.50
N THR A 108 15.56 5.31 17.71
CA THR A 108 16.75 5.80 16.99
C THR A 108 16.50 5.73 15.48
N PRO A 109 17.31 6.34 14.63
CA PRO A 109 17.21 6.17 13.19
C PRO A 109 17.24 4.70 12.71
N GLY A 110 17.88 3.81 13.47
CA GLY A 110 17.92 2.37 13.20
C GLY A 110 16.69 1.59 13.70
N SER A 111 15.81 2.20 14.48
CA SER A 111 14.58 1.56 14.94
C SER A 111 13.57 1.45 13.81
N GLN A 112 12.82 0.33 13.78
CA GLN A 112 11.61 0.22 12.95
C GLN A 112 10.56 1.24 13.39
N PHE A 113 9.64 1.58 12.48
CA PHE A 113 8.48 2.38 12.84
C PHE A 113 7.69 1.68 13.94
N ARG A 114 7.20 2.46 14.90
CA ARG A 114 6.44 1.91 16.02
C ARG A 114 5.16 1.23 15.52
N SER A 115 4.93 -0.02 15.98
CA SER A 115 3.63 -0.67 15.83
C SER A 115 2.65 -0.16 16.87
N PRO A 116 1.39 0.15 16.51
CA PRO A 116 0.37 0.61 17.45
C PRO A 116 -0.02 -0.48 18.47
N PHE A 117 0.06 -1.74 18.06
CA PHE A 117 -0.30 -2.89 18.88
C PHE A 117 0.88 -3.86 19.02
N PRO A 118 1.03 -4.53 20.17
CA PRO A 118 2.12 -5.47 20.41
C PRO A 118 1.99 -6.78 19.61
N ASN A 119 0.78 -7.14 19.19
CA ASN A 119 0.47 -8.34 18.39
C ASN A 119 -0.93 -8.22 17.77
N GLU A 120 -1.25 -9.16 16.86
CA GLU A 120 -2.55 -9.19 16.17
C GLU A 120 -3.75 -9.37 17.10
N GLN A 121 -3.60 -10.15 18.19
CA GLN A 121 -4.69 -10.37 19.14
C GLN A 121 -5.06 -9.07 19.85
N ALA A 122 -4.06 -8.27 20.25
CA ALA A 122 -4.27 -6.96 20.84
C ALA A 122 -4.91 -6.00 19.83
N ALA A 123 -4.46 -6.02 18.56
CA ALA A 123 -5.06 -5.24 17.48
C ALA A 123 -6.54 -5.58 17.29
N ARG A 124 -6.88 -6.87 17.17
CA ARG A 124 -8.28 -7.30 17.03
C ARG A 124 -9.15 -6.96 18.24
N ALA A 125 -8.59 -7.03 19.44
CA ALA A 125 -9.31 -6.66 20.66
C ALA A 125 -9.63 -5.16 20.70
N ALA A 126 -8.72 -4.32 20.23
CA ALA A 126 -8.90 -2.87 20.18
C ALA A 126 -9.84 -2.44 19.02
N GLU A 127 -9.79 -3.13 17.88
CA GLU A 127 -10.48 -2.78 16.63
C GLU A 127 -11.74 -3.63 16.37
N ASN A 128 -12.48 -3.99 17.42
CA ASN A 128 -13.74 -4.73 17.34
C ASN A 128 -13.66 -6.03 16.50
N GLY A 129 -12.55 -6.74 16.55
CA GLY A 129 -12.29 -7.97 15.81
C GLY A 129 -11.60 -7.77 14.46
N ALA A 130 -11.55 -6.55 13.93
CA ALA A 130 -10.82 -6.23 12.71
C ALA A 130 -9.30 -6.26 12.95
N LEU A 131 -8.53 -6.56 11.91
CA LEU A 131 -7.08 -6.44 11.92
C LEU A 131 -6.66 -5.37 10.91
N PRO A 132 -6.21 -4.19 11.36
CA PRO A 132 -5.65 -3.19 10.47
C PRO A 132 -4.42 -3.77 9.74
N PRO A 133 -4.38 -3.73 8.40
CA PRO A 133 -3.24 -4.25 7.66
C PRO A 133 -1.98 -3.40 7.90
N ASP A 134 -0.81 -4.01 7.81
CA ASP A 134 0.46 -3.29 7.69
C ASP A 134 0.49 -2.50 6.38
N LEU A 135 0.92 -1.25 6.43
CA LEU A 135 0.91 -0.33 5.29
C LEU A 135 2.20 -0.33 4.47
N SER A 136 3.26 -1.01 4.92
CA SER A 136 4.57 -0.99 4.23
C SER A 136 4.49 -1.33 2.75
N LEU A 137 3.66 -2.32 2.39
CA LEU A 137 3.51 -2.82 1.03
C LEU A 137 2.07 -2.74 0.50
N ILE A 138 1.20 -1.98 1.17
CA ILE A 138 -0.24 -1.99 0.90
C ILE A 138 -0.58 -1.67 -0.56
N VAL A 139 0.12 -0.73 -1.17
CA VAL A 139 -0.10 -0.33 -2.57
C VAL A 139 0.32 -1.40 -3.58
N ASN A 140 1.22 -2.31 -3.20
CA ASN A 140 1.62 -3.45 -4.03
C ASN A 140 0.75 -4.69 -3.76
N ALA A 141 0.09 -4.74 -2.59
CA ALA A 141 -0.72 -5.86 -2.13
C ALA A 141 -2.21 -5.73 -2.51
N ARG A 142 -2.61 -4.69 -3.20
CA ARG A 142 -3.99 -4.46 -3.62
C ARG A 142 -4.08 -4.29 -5.12
N GLU A 143 -5.08 -4.91 -5.73
CA GLU A 143 -5.46 -4.68 -7.11
C GLU A 143 -5.87 -3.21 -7.27
N GLY A 144 -5.43 -2.56 -8.35
CA GLY A 144 -5.57 -1.12 -8.52
C GLY A 144 -4.49 -0.27 -7.83
N GLY A 145 -3.66 -0.89 -6.96
CA GLY A 145 -2.49 -0.23 -6.37
C GLY A 145 -2.76 1.09 -5.67
N PRO A 146 -2.00 2.15 -5.99
CA PRO A 146 -2.17 3.47 -5.37
C PRO A 146 -3.55 4.09 -5.64
N ASP A 147 -4.14 3.86 -6.83
CA ASP A 147 -5.47 4.36 -7.17
C ASP A 147 -6.54 3.73 -6.26
N TYR A 148 -6.41 2.42 -5.94
CA TYR A 148 -7.31 1.76 -5.00
C TYR A 148 -7.18 2.33 -3.58
N VAL A 149 -5.97 2.51 -3.07
CA VAL A 149 -5.76 3.07 -1.72
C VAL A 149 -6.31 4.49 -1.63
N TYR A 150 -6.07 5.32 -2.65
CA TYR A 150 -6.67 6.64 -2.76
C TYR A 150 -8.21 6.58 -2.75
N GLY A 151 -8.78 5.69 -3.56
CA GLY A 151 -10.22 5.49 -3.63
C GLY A 151 -10.84 5.04 -2.29
N ILE A 152 -10.17 4.17 -1.53
CA ILE A 152 -10.60 3.80 -0.17
C ILE A 152 -10.61 5.01 0.75
N LEU A 153 -9.56 5.82 0.75
CA LEU A 153 -9.43 6.97 1.65
C LEU A 153 -10.46 8.07 1.35
N THR A 154 -10.83 8.24 0.09
CA THR A 154 -11.79 9.27 -0.37
C THR A 154 -13.20 8.74 -0.58
N GLY A 155 -13.43 7.43 -0.48
CA GLY A 155 -14.69 6.77 -0.83
C GLY A 155 -15.68 6.59 0.32
N PHE A 156 -15.44 7.18 1.48
CA PHE A 156 -16.40 7.15 2.60
C PHE A 156 -17.61 8.03 2.30
N ALA A 157 -18.80 7.51 2.55
CA ALA A 157 -20.07 8.21 2.32
C ALA A 157 -21.18 7.63 3.21
N ASP A 158 -22.31 8.30 3.25
CA ASP A 158 -23.51 7.75 3.85
C ASP A 158 -24.03 6.57 3.02
N ALA A 159 -24.49 5.53 3.71
CA ALA A 159 -25.08 4.37 3.03
C ALA A 159 -26.36 4.78 2.29
N PRO A 160 -26.56 4.34 1.03
CA PRO A 160 -27.77 4.67 0.29
C PRO A 160 -29.02 4.06 0.93
N ALA A 161 -30.18 4.67 0.68
CA ALA A 161 -31.44 4.20 1.20
C ALA A 161 -31.70 2.73 0.81
N GLY A 162 -32.04 1.89 1.81
CA GLY A 162 -32.26 0.47 1.62
C GLY A 162 -31.01 -0.42 1.72
N PHE A 163 -29.83 0.15 1.87
CA PHE A 163 -28.61 -0.61 2.13
C PHE A 163 -28.55 -1.04 3.60
N THR A 164 -28.34 -2.34 3.85
CA THR A 164 -28.26 -2.87 5.21
C THR A 164 -26.81 -2.92 5.68
N MET A 165 -26.46 -2.02 6.60
CA MET A 165 -25.15 -2.00 7.23
C MET A 165 -25.03 -3.08 8.32
N GLN A 166 -23.89 -3.76 8.39
CA GLN A 166 -23.55 -4.60 9.54
C GLN A 166 -23.09 -3.74 10.72
N PRO A 167 -23.35 -4.17 11.97
CA PRO A 167 -22.87 -3.44 13.14
C PRO A 167 -21.36 -3.23 13.12
N GLY A 168 -20.90 -2.01 13.42
CA GLY A 168 -19.47 -1.67 13.47
C GLY A 168 -18.78 -1.48 12.12
N MET A 169 -19.55 -1.54 11.01
CA MET A 169 -19.01 -1.26 9.68
C MET A 169 -19.36 0.15 9.21
N ASN A 170 -18.52 0.69 8.32
CA ASN A 170 -18.68 1.99 7.69
C ASN A 170 -18.90 1.78 6.19
N TYR A 171 -19.76 2.62 5.58
CA TYR A 171 -19.98 2.55 4.14
C TYR A 171 -18.83 3.18 3.38
N ASN A 172 -18.34 2.46 2.37
CA ASN A 172 -17.29 2.93 1.49
C ASN A 172 -17.57 2.47 0.06
N VAL A 173 -17.67 3.42 -0.86
CA VAL A 173 -18.05 3.12 -2.26
C VAL A 173 -17.02 2.28 -3.00
N MET A 174 -15.75 2.27 -2.54
CA MET A 174 -14.64 1.58 -3.20
C MET A 174 -14.32 0.21 -2.59
N PHE A 175 -14.76 -0.03 -1.36
CA PHE A 175 -14.49 -1.32 -0.71
C PHE A 175 -15.41 -2.42 -1.26
N PRO A 176 -14.90 -3.63 -1.55
CA PRO A 176 -15.75 -4.73 -1.99
C PRO A 176 -16.88 -5.00 -1.00
N GLY A 177 -18.12 -5.03 -1.50
CA GLY A 177 -19.31 -5.15 -0.64
C GLY A 177 -19.71 -3.86 0.09
N HIS A 178 -19.00 -2.75 -0.16
CA HIS A 178 -19.29 -1.41 0.35
C HIS A 178 -19.32 -1.27 1.88
N GLN A 179 -18.78 -2.24 2.62
CA GLN A 179 -18.71 -2.21 4.08
C GLN A 179 -17.28 -2.48 4.54
N ILE A 180 -16.68 -1.51 5.24
CA ILE A 180 -15.33 -1.60 5.76
C ILE A 180 -15.33 -1.36 7.28
N ALA A 181 -14.52 -2.12 8.04
CA ALA A 181 -14.40 -1.93 9.47
C ALA A 181 -13.68 -0.64 9.85
N MET A 182 -12.74 -0.17 9.01
CA MET A 182 -12.02 1.09 9.21
C MET A 182 -13.01 2.27 9.21
N PRO A 183 -13.05 3.11 10.25
CA PRO A 183 -13.79 4.38 10.21
C PRO A 183 -13.12 5.33 9.22
N GLN A 184 -13.85 6.36 8.77
CA GLN A 184 -13.27 7.39 7.90
C GLN A 184 -12.08 8.05 8.61
N PRO A 185 -10.85 7.91 8.07
CA PRO A 185 -9.65 8.38 8.76
C PRO A 185 -9.32 9.85 8.48
N LEU A 186 -9.73 10.38 7.33
CA LEU A 186 -9.38 11.73 6.88
C LEU A 186 -10.57 12.67 6.91
N HIS A 187 -10.33 13.89 7.37
CA HIS A 187 -11.30 14.98 7.41
C HIS A 187 -10.63 16.28 6.96
N ASP A 188 -11.37 17.16 6.28
CA ASP A 188 -10.84 18.45 5.85
C ASP A 188 -10.26 19.24 7.03
N GLY A 189 -9.04 19.72 6.89
CA GLY A 189 -8.35 20.50 7.91
C GLY A 189 -7.75 19.70 9.06
N GLN A 190 -7.69 18.37 8.97
CA GLN A 190 -7.21 17.52 10.06
C GLN A 190 -5.71 17.64 10.28
N VAL A 191 -4.91 17.67 9.21
CA VAL A 191 -3.46 17.82 9.28
C VAL A 191 -3.07 19.22 8.81
N THR A 192 -2.23 19.92 9.58
CA THR A 192 -1.74 21.24 9.19
C THR A 192 -0.33 21.15 8.66
N PHE A 193 -0.15 21.46 7.37
CA PHE A 193 1.15 21.41 6.71
C PHE A 193 1.94 22.70 6.88
N ALA A 194 3.22 22.58 7.25
CA ALA A 194 4.09 23.73 7.48
C ALA A 194 4.37 24.55 6.20
N ASP A 195 4.25 23.94 5.02
CA ASP A 195 4.42 24.59 3.72
C ASP A 195 3.14 25.31 3.24
N GLY A 196 2.06 25.24 4.00
CA GLY A 196 0.78 25.85 3.65
C GLY A 196 0.02 25.11 2.54
N ALA A 197 0.38 23.87 2.24
CA ALA A 197 -0.34 23.05 1.27
C ALA A 197 -1.82 22.85 1.69
N PRO A 198 -2.74 22.68 0.70
CA PRO A 198 -4.14 22.40 1.01
C PRO A 198 -4.29 21.12 1.84
N ASN A 199 -5.10 21.19 2.90
CA ASN A 199 -5.37 20.09 3.83
C ASN A 199 -6.81 19.56 3.69
N ARG A 200 -7.24 19.35 2.46
CA ARG A 200 -8.51 18.67 2.13
C ARG A 200 -8.28 17.17 2.03
N ILE A 201 -9.34 16.40 2.22
CA ILE A 201 -9.29 14.93 2.16
C ILE A 201 -8.56 14.44 0.91
N GLU A 202 -8.86 15.01 -0.27
CA GLU A 202 -8.26 14.59 -1.52
C GLU A 202 -6.75 14.85 -1.57
N ASN A 203 -6.30 15.97 -1.00
CA ASN A 203 -4.88 16.31 -0.94
C ASN A 203 -4.13 15.42 0.06
N GLU A 204 -4.67 15.26 1.26
CA GLU A 204 -4.11 14.39 2.30
C GLU A 204 -4.04 12.93 1.82
N ALA A 205 -5.10 12.43 1.17
CA ALA A 205 -5.13 11.10 0.57
C ALA A 205 -4.08 10.94 -0.55
N HIS A 206 -3.93 11.93 -1.43
CA HIS A 206 -2.91 11.90 -2.48
C HIS A 206 -1.49 11.89 -1.90
N ASP A 207 -1.23 12.73 -0.91
CA ASP A 207 0.08 12.84 -0.28
C ASP A 207 0.44 11.58 0.51
N VAL A 208 -0.49 11.03 1.31
CA VAL A 208 -0.21 9.79 2.04
C VAL A 208 -0.03 8.60 1.10
N VAL A 209 -0.79 8.49 0.01
CA VAL A 209 -0.59 7.43 -0.99
C VAL A 209 0.75 7.60 -1.72
N THR A 210 1.21 8.84 -1.93
CA THR A 210 2.56 9.10 -2.47
C THR A 210 3.63 8.56 -1.53
N PHE A 211 3.51 8.82 -0.22
CA PHE A 211 4.40 8.25 0.78
C PHE A 211 4.35 6.72 0.82
N LEU A 212 3.14 6.12 0.82
CA LEU A 212 2.97 4.67 0.85
C LEU A 212 3.54 3.99 -0.41
N TYR A 213 3.40 4.63 -1.58
CA TYR A 213 4.00 4.09 -2.80
C TYR A 213 5.53 4.18 -2.77
N TRP A 214 6.10 5.28 -2.26
CA TRP A 214 7.53 5.38 -2.03
C TRP A 214 8.01 4.31 -1.04
N ALA A 215 7.31 4.13 0.08
CA ALA A 215 7.64 3.14 1.10
C ALA A 215 7.70 1.71 0.53
N ALA A 216 6.73 1.36 -0.30
CA ALA A 216 6.67 0.04 -0.96
C ALA A 216 7.65 -0.11 -2.14
N ASN A 217 8.13 1.01 -2.72
CA ASN A 217 8.94 1.01 -3.95
C ASN A 217 10.06 2.07 -3.90
N PRO A 218 10.93 2.09 -2.87
CA PRO A 218 11.92 3.16 -2.71
C PRO A 218 12.87 3.29 -3.91
N GLU A 219 13.17 2.17 -4.57
CA GLU A 219 14.06 2.10 -5.73
C GLU A 219 13.37 2.32 -7.09
N ALA A 220 12.07 2.68 -7.12
CA ALA A 220 11.30 2.77 -8.37
C ALA A 220 11.92 3.74 -9.38
N VAL A 221 12.39 4.91 -8.93
CA VAL A 221 13.03 5.92 -9.79
C VAL A 221 14.38 5.41 -10.30
N GLN A 222 15.20 4.83 -9.44
CA GLN A 222 16.49 4.29 -9.81
C GLN A 222 16.37 3.14 -10.82
N ARG A 223 15.41 2.21 -10.60
CA ARG A 223 15.13 1.12 -11.55
C ARG A 223 14.78 1.65 -12.95
N LYS A 224 13.98 2.71 -13.04
CA LYS A 224 13.63 3.34 -14.33
C LYS A 224 14.85 3.96 -15.01
N GLN A 225 15.66 4.71 -14.26
CA GLN A 225 16.88 5.32 -14.79
C GLN A 225 17.87 4.26 -15.32
N ILE A 226 18.04 3.17 -14.57
CA ILE A 226 18.87 2.03 -15.02
C ILE A 226 18.24 1.39 -16.25
N GLY A 227 16.92 1.16 -16.25
CA GLY A 227 16.20 0.58 -17.39
C GLY A 227 16.41 1.36 -18.68
N VAL A 228 16.28 2.68 -18.65
CA VAL A 228 16.53 3.54 -19.83
C VAL A 228 17.97 3.39 -20.32
N ARG A 229 18.97 3.41 -19.42
CA ARG A 229 20.38 3.23 -19.78
C ARG A 229 20.65 1.86 -20.42
N VAL A 230 20.05 0.80 -19.86
CA VAL A 230 20.15 -0.58 -20.39
C VAL A 230 19.56 -0.67 -21.79
N VAL A 231 18.37 -0.11 -22.01
CA VAL A 231 17.72 -0.12 -23.34
C VAL A 231 18.59 0.61 -24.37
N LEU A 232 19.11 1.79 -24.05
CA LEU A 232 20.01 2.54 -24.95
C LEU A 232 21.29 1.76 -25.26
N PHE A 233 21.88 1.13 -24.25
CA PHE A 233 23.06 0.27 -24.45
C PHE A 233 22.75 -0.92 -25.37
N LEU A 234 21.62 -1.60 -25.18
CA LEU A 234 21.21 -2.74 -26.01
C LEU A 234 20.94 -2.32 -27.47
N ILE A 235 20.31 -1.16 -27.69
CA ILE A 235 20.10 -0.62 -29.04
C ILE A 235 21.46 -0.40 -29.75
N PHE A 236 22.40 0.25 -29.04
CA PHE A 236 23.75 0.51 -29.58
C PHE A 236 24.49 -0.81 -29.89
N MET A 237 24.50 -1.75 -28.95
CA MET A 237 25.14 -3.06 -29.14
C MET A 237 24.49 -3.88 -30.28
N THR A 238 23.18 -3.80 -30.42
CA THR A 238 22.46 -4.44 -31.54
C THR A 238 22.89 -3.85 -32.88
N GLY A 239 23.04 -2.54 -32.96
CA GLY A 239 23.54 -1.87 -34.17
C GLY A 239 24.96 -2.34 -34.56
N ILE A 240 25.89 -2.41 -33.60
CA ILE A 240 27.24 -2.89 -33.81
C ILE A 240 27.24 -4.36 -34.26
N THR A 241 26.56 -5.23 -33.52
CA THR A 241 26.53 -6.67 -33.83
C THR A 241 25.87 -6.94 -35.18
N TYR A 242 24.86 -6.18 -35.57
CA TYR A 242 24.26 -6.24 -36.88
C TYR A 242 25.25 -5.82 -37.98
N ALA A 243 26.01 -4.73 -37.79
CA ALA A 243 27.04 -4.29 -38.74
C ALA A 243 28.16 -5.34 -38.89
N VAL A 244 28.63 -5.91 -37.77
CA VAL A 244 29.60 -7.00 -37.74
C VAL A 244 29.06 -8.23 -38.49
N LYS A 245 27.83 -8.65 -38.19
CA LYS A 245 27.18 -9.74 -38.91
C LYS A 245 27.18 -9.49 -40.41
N ARG A 246 26.74 -8.32 -40.87
CA ARG A 246 26.72 -7.98 -42.29
C ARG A 246 28.11 -8.08 -42.95
N LYS A 247 29.15 -7.63 -42.25
CA LYS A 247 30.51 -7.67 -42.72
C LYS A 247 31.05 -9.10 -42.81
N VAL A 248 30.84 -9.91 -41.78
CA VAL A 248 31.33 -11.30 -41.71
C VAL A 248 30.62 -12.22 -42.74
N TRP A 249 29.34 -11.94 -43.01
CA TRP A 249 28.53 -12.77 -43.94
C TRP A 249 28.45 -12.18 -45.37
N ALA A 250 29.22 -11.12 -45.65
CA ALA A 250 29.14 -10.44 -46.96
C ALA A 250 29.53 -11.36 -48.13
N ASP A 251 30.49 -12.28 -47.91
CA ASP A 251 31.03 -13.17 -48.94
C ASP A 251 30.42 -14.58 -48.91
N VAL A 252 29.43 -14.81 -48.06
CA VAL A 252 28.73 -16.12 -48.00
C VAL A 252 27.60 -16.14 -49.03
N VAL A 253 27.77 -16.91 -50.08
CA VAL A 253 26.73 -17.16 -51.10
C VAL A 253 25.76 -18.20 -50.53
N HIS A 254 24.46 -17.91 -50.50
CA HIS A 254 23.38 -18.79 -50.07
C HIS A 254 22.72 -19.43 -51.29
#